data_d06f94f93de8b1ebf7491f06e981e38a
#
_entry.id   d06f94f93de8b1ebf7491f06e981e38a
#
_cell.length_a   1.000
_cell.length_b   1.000
_cell.length_c   1.000
_cell.angle_alpha   90.00
_cell.angle_beta   90.00
_cell.angle_gamma   90.00
#
_symmetry.space_group_name_H-M   'P 1'
#
loop_
_entity.id
_entity.type
_entity.pdbx_description
1 polymer ?
#
loop_
_entity_poly.entity_id
_entity_poly.type
_entity_poly.pdbx_seq_one_letter_code
_entity_poly.pdbx_strand_id
1 'polypeptide(L)'
;SYGGTSLLNNADLPSAEYMDNVLQNSGLGDYSSTDLPKVLAGKTANARTNVYDLTESISGSSVTKDTETMLQMVYLQFVKPRFDKNGYNQIIQQLENYKIRRKEDIGEKMKDSITVTLYGANHPKKRLFNDSLIADISFDKMKNIYNDRFGNAADFEFLIVGDIKKAVLKPLLEKYLASIPTNKIKENWTDNST
;
A
#
# COMPACT_ATOMS: atom_id res chain seq x y z
N SER A 1 -2.40 -7.47 -9.36
CA SER A 1 -1.50 -7.30 -10.51
C SER A 1 -0.10 -7.81 -10.22
N TYR A 2 0.70 -7.99 -11.27
CA TYR A 2 2.11 -8.38 -11.21
C TYR A 2 3.00 -7.15 -11.36
N GLY A 3 4.15 -7.17 -10.67
CA GLY A 3 5.15 -6.10 -10.72
C GLY A 3 5.74 -5.84 -9.33
N GLY A 4 4.95 -5.29 -8.47
CA GLY A 4 5.35 -5.01 -7.09
C GLY A 4 6.59 -4.13 -6.99
N THR A 5 7.39 -4.34 -5.94
CA THR A 5 8.64 -3.61 -5.76
C THR A 5 9.75 -4.09 -6.70
N SER A 6 9.54 -5.23 -7.44
CA SER A 6 10.53 -5.74 -8.40
C SER A 6 10.77 -4.78 -9.57
N LEU A 7 9.81 -3.89 -9.85
CA LEU A 7 9.91 -2.88 -10.90
C LEU A 7 10.45 -1.53 -10.40
N LEU A 8 10.72 -1.40 -9.11
CA LEU A 8 11.21 -0.16 -8.52
C LEU A 8 12.75 -0.12 -8.47
N ASN A 9 13.29 1.10 -8.53
CA ASN A 9 14.69 1.32 -8.24
C ASN A 9 15.00 1.11 -6.76
N ASN A 10 16.19 0.64 -6.44
CA ASN A 10 16.61 0.43 -5.05
C ASN A 10 16.47 1.68 -4.17
N ALA A 11 16.65 2.88 -4.75
CA ALA A 11 16.49 4.15 -4.04
C ALA A 11 15.02 4.49 -3.68
N ASP A 12 14.05 3.76 -4.23
CA ASP A 12 12.62 3.96 -4.00
C ASP A 12 12.05 2.96 -3.00
N LEU A 13 12.77 1.86 -2.74
CA LEU A 13 12.33 0.79 -1.83
C LEU A 13 11.98 1.29 -0.43
N PRO A 14 12.74 2.19 0.24
CA PRO A 14 12.35 2.71 1.54
C PRO A 14 11.01 3.45 1.50
N SER A 15 10.73 4.19 0.44
CA SER A 15 9.45 4.90 0.28
C SER A 15 8.30 3.90 0.00
N ALA A 16 8.53 2.86 -0.79
CA ALA A 16 7.54 1.82 -1.06
C ALA A 16 7.16 1.05 0.21
N GLU A 17 8.14 0.70 1.05
CA GLU A 17 7.95 -0.05 2.30
C GLU A 17 6.97 0.62 3.27
N TYR A 18 7.01 1.96 3.37
CA TYR A 18 6.17 2.71 4.30
C TYR A 18 4.96 3.41 3.65
N MET A 19 4.79 3.28 2.33
CA MET A 19 3.73 3.93 1.57
C MET A 19 2.33 3.56 2.06
N ASP A 20 2.07 2.27 2.28
CA ASP A 20 0.77 1.79 2.73
C ASP A 20 0.41 2.31 4.13
N ASN A 21 1.41 2.47 5.02
CA ASN A 21 1.22 3.06 6.33
C ASN A 21 0.80 4.54 6.22
N VAL A 22 1.43 5.28 5.31
CA VAL A 22 1.07 6.69 5.05
C VAL A 22 -0.33 6.81 4.48
N LEU A 23 -0.71 5.96 3.53
CA LEU A 23 -2.06 5.93 2.96
C LEU A 23 -3.12 5.67 4.02
N GLN A 24 -2.92 4.69 4.89
CA GLN A 24 -3.84 4.39 5.99
C GLN A 24 -4.03 5.56 6.96
N ASN A 25 -2.98 6.37 7.16
CA ASN A 25 -3.01 7.56 8.00
C ASN A 25 -3.42 8.84 7.24
N SER A 26 -3.70 8.74 5.94
CA SER A 26 -4.10 9.87 5.11
C SER A 26 -5.61 9.97 4.90
N GLY A 27 -6.34 8.87 5.04
CA GLY A 27 -7.76 8.80 4.69
C GLY A 27 -7.99 8.29 3.28
N LEU A 28 -9.11 8.66 2.63
CA LEU A 28 -9.45 8.18 1.30
C LEU A 28 -10.34 9.19 0.56
N GLY A 29 -10.06 9.45 -0.71
CA GLY A 29 -10.82 10.42 -1.51
C GLY A 29 -10.78 11.82 -0.90
N ASP A 30 -11.95 12.38 -0.61
CA ASP A 30 -12.08 13.70 0.02
C ASP A 30 -12.02 13.66 1.55
N TYR A 31 -12.09 12.46 2.14
CA TYR A 31 -12.17 12.29 3.59
C TYR A 31 -10.79 12.10 4.20
N SER A 32 -10.49 12.90 5.21
CA SER A 32 -9.28 12.74 6.03
C SER A 32 -9.32 11.44 6.84
N SER A 33 -8.21 11.04 7.43
CA SER A 33 -8.14 9.88 8.34
C SER A 33 -9.04 10.02 9.57
N THR A 34 -9.40 11.25 9.95
CA THR A 34 -10.32 11.54 11.05
C THR A 34 -11.80 11.60 10.63
N ASP A 35 -12.08 11.92 9.36
CA ASP A 35 -13.45 12.04 8.86
C ASP A 35 -13.96 10.75 8.23
N LEU A 36 -13.08 9.99 7.59
CA LEU A 36 -13.44 8.71 6.97
C LEU A 36 -14.16 7.75 7.95
N PRO A 37 -13.69 7.54 9.19
CA PRO A 37 -14.41 6.72 10.16
C PRO A 37 -15.81 7.25 10.51
N LYS A 38 -16.02 8.58 10.51
CA LYS A 38 -17.33 9.20 10.76
C LYS A 38 -18.31 8.90 9.62
N VAL A 39 -17.82 9.01 8.37
CA VAL A 39 -18.62 8.69 7.18
C VAL A 39 -18.95 7.19 7.10
N LEU A 40 -18.05 6.35 7.56
CA LEU A 40 -18.23 4.90 7.61
C LEU A 40 -18.95 4.42 8.89
N ALA A 41 -19.43 5.33 9.75
CA ALA A 41 -20.13 4.95 10.96
C ALA A 41 -21.36 4.08 10.65
N GLY A 42 -21.48 2.92 11.32
CA GLY A 42 -22.53 1.93 11.07
C GLY A 42 -22.31 1.05 9.83
N LYS A 43 -21.21 1.23 9.10
CA LYS A 43 -20.77 0.38 7.98
C LYS A 43 -19.67 -0.57 8.44
N THR A 44 -19.71 -1.78 7.88
CA THR A 44 -18.64 -2.78 8.05
C THR A 44 -18.04 -3.04 6.67
N ALA A 45 -17.13 -2.17 6.27
CA ALA A 45 -16.43 -2.23 5.01
C ALA A 45 -15.01 -1.66 5.16
N ASN A 46 -14.06 -2.24 4.45
CA ASN A 46 -12.71 -1.71 4.34
C ASN A 46 -12.12 -2.00 2.95
N ALA A 47 -11.11 -1.22 2.56
CA ALA A 47 -10.25 -1.50 1.43
C ALA A 47 -8.84 -0.98 1.74
N ARG A 48 -7.81 -1.76 1.38
CA ARG A 48 -6.40 -1.43 1.59
C ARG A 48 -5.58 -1.80 0.38
N THR A 49 -4.59 -0.99 0.09
CA THR A 49 -3.53 -1.30 -0.88
C THR A 49 -2.41 -2.06 -0.21
N ASN A 50 -1.72 -2.89 -0.99
CA ASN A 50 -0.50 -3.55 -0.56
C ASN A 50 0.43 -3.67 -1.77
N VAL A 51 1.71 -3.38 -1.56
CA VAL A 51 2.77 -3.62 -2.55
C VAL A 51 3.73 -4.66 -1.97
N TYR A 52 3.84 -5.79 -2.65
CA TYR A 52 4.74 -6.90 -2.31
C TYR A 52 5.95 -6.92 -3.24
N ASP A 53 6.82 -7.89 -3.07
CA ASP A 53 8.02 -8.00 -3.91
C ASP A 53 7.69 -8.14 -5.40
N LEU A 54 6.74 -9.00 -5.76
CA LEU A 54 6.41 -9.35 -7.15
C LEU A 54 4.99 -8.95 -7.58
N THR A 55 4.18 -8.46 -6.65
CA THR A 55 2.76 -8.15 -6.92
C THR A 55 2.31 -6.91 -6.15
N GLU A 56 1.30 -6.25 -6.67
CA GLU A 56 0.50 -5.28 -5.93
C GLU A 56 -0.96 -5.73 -5.88
N SER A 57 -1.66 -5.32 -4.85
CA SER A 57 -3.07 -5.67 -4.66
C SER A 57 -3.85 -4.59 -3.93
N ILE A 58 -5.16 -4.58 -4.18
CA ILE A 58 -6.13 -3.90 -3.32
C ILE A 58 -7.02 -4.99 -2.75
N SER A 59 -6.99 -5.16 -1.45
CA SER A 59 -7.85 -6.08 -0.71
C SER A 59 -8.99 -5.32 -0.05
N GLY A 60 -10.19 -5.87 -0.12
CA GLY A 60 -11.38 -5.31 0.53
C GLY A 60 -12.19 -6.39 1.23
N SER A 61 -12.87 -6.02 2.30
CA SER A 61 -13.86 -6.88 2.95
C SER A 61 -15.06 -6.08 3.44
N SER A 62 -16.22 -6.74 3.48
CA SER A 62 -17.45 -6.16 4.00
C SER A 62 -18.43 -7.24 4.43
N VAL A 63 -19.43 -6.84 5.23
CA VAL A 63 -20.67 -7.63 5.31
C VAL A 63 -21.49 -7.41 4.05
N THR A 64 -22.41 -8.36 3.71
CA THR A 64 -23.19 -8.34 2.47
C THR A 64 -23.93 -7.03 2.22
N LYS A 65 -24.53 -6.43 3.25
CA LYS A 65 -25.26 -5.15 3.14
C LYS A 65 -24.38 -3.95 2.80
N ASP A 66 -23.08 -4.02 3.07
CA ASP A 66 -22.11 -2.94 2.88
C ASP A 66 -21.15 -3.19 1.71
N THR A 67 -21.44 -4.18 0.85
CA THR A 67 -20.61 -4.51 -0.33
C THR A 67 -20.42 -3.32 -1.26
N GLU A 68 -21.47 -2.52 -1.49
CA GLU A 68 -21.33 -1.31 -2.30
C GLU A 68 -20.33 -0.32 -1.69
N THR A 69 -20.36 -0.12 -0.36
CA THR A 69 -19.40 0.75 0.33
C THR A 69 -17.96 0.25 0.16
N MET A 70 -17.74 -1.07 0.25
CA MET A 70 -16.42 -1.67 -0.01
C MET A 70 -15.96 -1.39 -1.44
N LEU A 71 -16.83 -1.60 -2.44
CA LEU A 71 -16.50 -1.36 -3.84
C LEU A 71 -16.25 0.13 -4.13
N GLN A 72 -16.96 1.05 -3.48
CA GLN A 72 -16.66 2.49 -3.51
C GLN A 72 -15.26 2.77 -2.99
N MET A 73 -14.87 2.16 -1.86
CA MET A 73 -13.53 2.34 -1.31
C MET A 73 -12.45 1.77 -2.26
N VAL A 74 -12.68 0.58 -2.83
CA VAL A 74 -11.77 0.01 -3.84
C VAL A 74 -11.64 0.93 -5.05
N TYR A 75 -12.74 1.44 -5.57
CA TYR A 75 -12.73 2.40 -6.69
C TYR A 75 -11.92 3.66 -6.35
N LEU A 76 -12.13 4.24 -5.16
CA LEU A 76 -11.40 5.43 -4.72
C LEU A 76 -9.89 5.19 -4.56
N GLN A 77 -9.46 3.99 -4.22
CA GLN A 77 -8.03 3.64 -4.21
C GLN A 77 -7.41 3.81 -5.61
N PHE A 78 -8.12 3.47 -6.67
CA PHE A 78 -7.62 3.66 -8.04
C PHE A 78 -7.69 5.11 -8.52
N VAL A 79 -8.84 5.78 -8.31
CA VAL A 79 -9.12 7.06 -9.00
C VAL A 79 -8.82 8.30 -8.16
N LYS A 80 -8.79 8.15 -6.83
CA LYS A 80 -8.60 9.28 -5.91
C LYS A 80 -7.90 8.85 -4.61
N PRO A 81 -6.71 8.25 -4.71
CA PRO A 81 -5.90 7.96 -3.52
C PRO A 81 -5.60 9.25 -2.78
N ARG A 82 -5.58 9.18 -1.45
CA ARG A 82 -5.26 10.35 -0.65
C ARG A 82 -3.89 10.22 -0.01
N PHE A 83 -3.03 11.19 -0.28
CA PHE A 83 -1.76 11.37 0.40
C PHE A 83 -1.80 12.64 1.24
N ASP A 84 -1.72 12.50 2.55
CA ASP A 84 -1.72 13.61 3.50
C ASP A 84 -0.34 13.78 4.13
N LYS A 85 0.18 15.02 4.10
CA LYS A 85 1.50 15.32 4.66
C LYS A 85 1.54 15.09 6.18
N ASN A 86 0.41 15.26 6.87
CA ASN A 86 0.33 14.97 8.30
C ASN A 86 0.43 13.47 8.56
N GLY A 87 -0.24 12.63 7.74
CA GLY A 87 -0.11 11.18 7.81
C GLY A 87 1.33 10.72 7.59
N TYR A 88 2.02 11.29 6.60
CA TYR A 88 3.44 11.05 6.38
C TYR A 88 4.28 11.45 7.59
N ASN A 89 4.12 12.66 8.12
CA ASN A 89 4.88 13.16 9.26
C ASN A 89 4.68 12.28 10.52
N GLN A 90 3.46 11.77 10.73
CA GLN A 90 3.18 10.83 11.82
C GLN A 90 3.96 9.52 11.67
N ILE A 91 4.04 8.97 10.47
CA ILE A 91 4.82 7.75 10.20
C ILE A 91 6.31 8.01 10.44
N ILE A 92 6.87 9.10 9.90
CA ILE A 92 8.28 9.47 10.16
C ILE A 92 8.55 9.58 11.67
N GLN A 93 7.67 10.26 12.41
CA GLN A 93 7.81 10.40 13.86
C GLN A 93 7.78 9.03 14.59
N GLN A 94 6.92 8.11 14.14
CA GLN A 94 6.86 6.74 14.69
C GLN A 94 8.16 5.97 14.42
N LEU A 95 8.73 6.10 13.22
CA LEU A 95 10.00 5.47 12.85
C LEU A 95 11.17 6.04 13.66
N GLU A 96 11.22 7.36 13.87
CA GLU A 96 12.22 7.99 14.74
C GLU A 96 12.11 7.46 16.18
N ASN A 97 10.90 7.38 16.72
CA ASN A 97 10.66 6.83 18.06
C ASN A 97 11.03 5.34 18.14
N TYR A 98 10.73 4.56 17.10
CA TYR A 98 11.14 3.16 17.03
C TYR A 98 12.66 3.01 17.00
N LYS A 99 13.37 3.84 16.21
CA LYS A 99 14.83 3.88 16.14
C LYS A 99 15.46 4.08 17.52
N ILE A 100 14.90 4.99 18.33
CA ILE A 100 15.40 5.25 19.69
C ILE A 100 15.24 3.99 20.56
N ARG A 101 14.06 3.37 20.55
CA ARG A 101 13.78 2.20 21.41
C ARG A 101 14.62 0.97 21.03
N ARG A 102 14.79 0.71 19.72
CA ARG A 102 15.52 -0.47 19.26
C ARG A 102 17.01 -0.46 19.59
N LYS A 103 17.60 0.71 19.90
CA LYS A 103 19.02 0.79 20.30
C LYS A 103 19.36 -0.03 21.53
N GLU A 104 18.39 -0.21 22.43
CA GLU A 104 18.55 -0.99 23.67
C GLU A 104 17.99 -2.42 23.52
N ASP A 105 17.37 -2.76 22.39
CA ASP A 105 16.79 -4.06 22.15
C ASP A 105 17.83 -5.04 21.62
N ILE A 106 18.15 -6.08 22.44
CA ILE A 106 19.13 -7.11 22.11
C ILE A 106 18.65 -7.95 20.91
N GLY A 107 17.34 -8.21 20.80
CA GLY A 107 16.74 -8.95 19.68
C GLY A 107 16.93 -8.23 18.36
N GLU A 108 16.75 -6.91 18.33
CA GLU A 108 16.97 -6.10 17.13
C GLU A 108 18.45 -6.05 16.75
N LYS A 109 19.35 -5.92 17.71
CA LYS A 109 20.81 -5.99 17.46
C LYS A 109 21.22 -7.35 16.87
N MET A 110 20.62 -8.43 17.36
CA MET A 110 20.86 -9.77 16.83
C MET A 110 20.36 -9.91 15.39
N LYS A 111 19.16 -9.41 15.07
CA LYS A 111 18.61 -9.38 13.70
C LYS A 111 19.52 -8.60 12.75
N ASP A 112 20.01 -7.44 13.16
CA ASP A 112 20.95 -6.64 12.38
C ASP A 112 22.24 -7.43 12.10
N SER A 113 22.80 -8.07 13.12
CA SER A 113 24.01 -8.91 12.96
C SER A 113 23.80 -10.06 11.99
N ILE A 114 22.66 -10.75 12.09
CA ILE A 114 22.28 -11.82 11.15
C ILE A 114 22.14 -11.26 9.72
N THR A 115 21.45 -10.13 9.57
CA THR A 115 21.26 -9.48 8.27
C THR A 115 22.60 -9.13 7.63
N VAL A 116 23.51 -8.51 8.39
CA VAL A 116 24.86 -8.18 7.89
C VAL A 116 25.66 -9.42 7.52
N THR A 117 25.56 -10.49 8.32
CA THR A 117 26.28 -11.73 8.06
C THR A 117 25.80 -12.44 6.80
N LEU A 118 24.49 -12.43 6.55
CA LEU A 118 23.89 -13.14 5.40
C LEU A 118 23.95 -12.32 4.11
N TYR A 119 23.76 -11.00 4.19
CA TYR A 119 23.54 -10.16 3.02
C TYR A 119 24.59 -9.04 2.86
N GLY A 120 25.45 -8.85 3.85
CA GLY A 120 26.37 -7.70 3.90
C GLY A 120 25.70 -6.42 4.42
N ALA A 121 26.53 -5.47 4.83
CA ALA A 121 26.06 -4.21 5.46
C ALA A 121 25.32 -3.26 4.49
N ASN A 122 25.55 -3.39 3.19
CA ASN A 122 25.06 -2.46 2.17
C ASN A 122 24.12 -3.12 1.15
N HIS A 123 23.42 -4.20 1.52
CA HIS A 123 22.48 -4.84 0.61
C HIS A 123 21.28 -3.92 0.32
N PRO A 124 20.95 -3.62 -0.95
CA PRO A 124 19.97 -2.60 -1.29
C PRO A 124 18.55 -2.94 -0.81
N LYS A 125 18.19 -4.23 -0.76
CA LYS A 125 16.86 -4.70 -0.35
C LYS A 125 16.79 -5.17 1.10
N LYS A 126 17.95 -5.35 1.78
CA LYS A 126 18.02 -5.81 3.19
C LYS A 126 18.74 -4.76 4.02
N ARG A 127 18.29 -3.51 3.89
CA ARG A 127 18.87 -2.38 4.59
C ARG A 127 18.64 -2.47 6.09
N LEU A 128 19.66 -2.06 6.85
CA LEU A 128 19.51 -1.88 8.29
C LEU A 128 18.61 -0.68 8.60
N PHE A 129 17.82 -0.80 9.66
CA PHE A 129 16.98 0.29 10.12
C PHE A 129 17.82 1.34 10.86
N ASN A 130 18.08 2.47 10.21
CA ASN A 130 18.94 3.54 10.71
C ASN A 130 18.52 4.92 10.15
N ASP A 131 19.27 5.96 10.50
CA ASP A 131 19.00 7.33 10.03
C ASP A 131 19.00 7.46 8.51
N SER A 132 19.90 6.75 7.81
CA SER A 132 19.95 6.77 6.35
C SER A 132 18.70 6.17 5.72
N LEU A 133 18.17 5.07 6.25
CA LEU A 133 16.92 4.48 5.76
C LEU A 133 15.77 5.47 5.91
N ILE A 134 15.63 6.10 7.10
CA ILE A 134 14.55 7.06 7.35
C ILE A 134 14.68 8.30 6.47
N ALA A 135 15.90 8.80 6.25
CA ALA A 135 16.17 9.96 5.40
C ALA A 135 15.82 9.72 3.92
N ASP A 136 15.90 8.47 3.45
CA ASP A 136 15.56 8.10 2.07
C ASP A 136 14.05 7.93 1.83
N ILE A 137 13.23 7.92 2.90
CA ILE A 137 11.77 7.87 2.79
C ILE A 137 11.25 9.23 2.30
N SER A 138 10.61 9.26 1.14
CA SER A 138 10.15 10.51 0.52
C SER A 138 8.66 10.47 0.22
N PHE A 139 7.95 11.50 0.66
CA PHE A 139 6.51 11.67 0.41
C PHE A 139 6.17 11.76 -1.08
N ASP A 140 7.00 12.42 -1.88
CA ASP A 140 6.76 12.56 -3.31
C ASP A 140 7.09 11.28 -4.08
N LYS A 141 8.12 10.54 -3.67
CA LYS A 141 8.38 9.19 -4.21
C LYS A 141 7.20 8.25 -3.96
N MET A 142 6.59 8.27 -2.76
CA MET A 142 5.40 7.45 -2.47
C MET A 142 4.27 7.71 -3.46
N LYS A 143 3.97 8.97 -3.79
CA LYS A 143 2.94 9.32 -4.77
C LYS A 143 3.27 8.79 -6.16
N ASN A 144 4.53 8.93 -6.58
CA ASN A 144 4.97 8.45 -7.88
C ASN A 144 4.88 6.92 -7.97
N ILE A 145 5.35 6.21 -6.93
CA ILE A 145 5.26 4.75 -6.84
C ILE A 145 3.79 4.31 -6.88
N TYR A 146 2.92 4.97 -6.13
CA TYR A 146 1.50 4.65 -6.14
C TYR A 146 0.87 4.82 -7.52
N ASN A 147 1.11 5.94 -8.17
CA ASN A 147 0.58 6.21 -9.51
C ASN A 147 1.12 5.20 -10.52
N ASP A 148 2.36 4.80 -10.39
CA ASP A 148 2.98 3.80 -11.24
C ASP A 148 2.37 2.40 -11.03
N ARG A 149 2.16 1.98 -9.78
CA ARG A 149 1.66 0.64 -9.45
C ARG A 149 0.13 0.50 -9.52
N PHE A 150 -0.63 1.56 -9.24
CA PHE A 150 -2.10 1.54 -9.18
C PHE A 150 -2.79 2.46 -10.20
N GLY A 151 -2.04 3.22 -10.98
CA GLY A 151 -2.59 4.13 -11.98
C GLY A 151 -3.20 3.43 -13.22
N ASN A 152 -3.00 2.13 -13.36
CA ASN A 152 -3.52 1.33 -14.46
C ASN A 152 -4.18 0.05 -13.94
N ALA A 153 -5.47 -0.12 -14.22
CA ALA A 153 -6.21 -1.33 -13.81
C ALA A 153 -6.27 -2.42 -14.90
N ALA A 154 -5.56 -2.26 -16.02
CA ALA A 154 -5.68 -3.16 -17.18
C ALA A 154 -5.18 -4.59 -16.91
N ASP A 155 -4.26 -4.75 -15.97
CA ASP A 155 -3.64 -6.03 -15.59
C ASP A 155 -4.09 -6.52 -14.20
N PHE A 156 -5.01 -5.77 -13.55
CA PHE A 156 -5.61 -6.24 -12.31
C PHE A 156 -6.64 -7.34 -12.57
N GLU A 157 -6.50 -8.45 -11.87
CA GLU A 157 -7.51 -9.50 -11.79
C GLU A 157 -8.34 -9.30 -10.51
N PHE A 158 -9.67 -9.25 -10.67
CA PHE A 158 -10.59 -9.05 -9.55
C PHE A 158 -11.22 -10.36 -9.13
N LEU A 159 -10.88 -10.85 -7.94
CA LEU A 159 -11.48 -12.04 -7.34
C LEU A 159 -12.42 -11.63 -6.20
N ILE A 160 -13.69 -12.04 -6.32
CA ILE A 160 -14.71 -11.74 -5.30
C ILE A 160 -15.27 -13.05 -4.77
N VAL A 161 -15.21 -13.21 -3.46
CA VAL A 161 -15.72 -14.38 -2.75
C VAL A 161 -16.69 -13.92 -1.66
N GLY A 162 -17.89 -14.49 -1.62
CA GLY A 162 -18.88 -14.13 -0.60
C GLY A 162 -20.29 -14.60 -0.91
N ASP A 163 -21.18 -14.43 0.05
CA ASP A 163 -22.61 -14.72 -0.09
C ASP A 163 -23.34 -13.48 -0.61
N ILE A 164 -23.25 -13.24 -1.91
CA ILE A 164 -23.97 -12.18 -2.61
C ILE A 164 -24.57 -12.70 -3.92
N LYS A 165 -25.84 -12.39 -4.16
CA LYS A 165 -26.52 -12.82 -5.40
C LYS A 165 -25.89 -12.12 -6.61
N LYS A 166 -25.58 -12.88 -7.66
CA LYS A 166 -24.99 -12.36 -8.91
C LYS A 166 -25.76 -11.19 -9.50
N ALA A 167 -27.10 -11.23 -9.43
CA ALA A 167 -27.97 -10.15 -9.93
C ALA A 167 -27.78 -8.81 -9.18
N VAL A 168 -27.36 -8.86 -7.90
CA VAL A 168 -27.06 -7.67 -7.11
C VAL A 168 -25.62 -7.23 -7.34
N LEU A 169 -24.69 -8.18 -7.41
CA LEU A 169 -23.27 -7.90 -7.56
C LEU A 169 -22.93 -7.30 -8.94
N LYS A 170 -23.48 -7.86 -10.02
CA LYS A 170 -23.13 -7.46 -11.39
C LYS A 170 -23.23 -5.95 -11.64
N PRO A 171 -24.37 -5.27 -11.37
CA PRO A 171 -24.44 -3.83 -11.59
C PRO A 171 -23.46 -3.01 -10.72
N LEU A 172 -23.08 -3.49 -9.53
CA LEU A 172 -22.08 -2.85 -8.71
C LEU A 172 -20.67 -2.98 -9.32
N LEU A 173 -20.34 -4.15 -9.90
CA LEU A 173 -19.07 -4.35 -10.59
C LEU A 173 -18.97 -3.45 -11.84
N GLU A 174 -20.05 -3.38 -12.62
CA GLU A 174 -20.14 -2.50 -13.79
C GLU A 174 -19.97 -1.03 -13.40
N LYS A 175 -20.58 -0.61 -12.29
CA LYS A 175 -20.50 0.77 -11.79
C LYS A 175 -19.13 1.15 -11.26
N TYR A 176 -18.49 0.28 -10.49
CA TYR A 176 -17.26 0.62 -9.76
C TYR A 176 -15.99 0.03 -10.41
N LEU A 177 -15.97 -1.24 -10.79
CA LEU A 177 -14.75 -1.84 -11.31
C LEU A 177 -14.59 -1.63 -12.81
N ALA A 178 -15.65 -1.76 -13.59
CA ALA A 178 -15.57 -1.58 -15.04
C ALA A 178 -15.35 -0.10 -15.45
N SER A 179 -15.55 0.85 -14.53
CA SER A 179 -15.33 2.28 -14.77
C SER A 179 -13.93 2.77 -14.36
N ILE A 180 -13.07 1.89 -13.80
CA ILE A 180 -11.71 2.26 -13.46
C ILE A 180 -10.90 2.52 -14.76
N PRO A 181 -10.15 3.63 -14.85
CA PRO A 181 -9.31 3.92 -16.01
C PRO A 181 -8.29 2.83 -16.30
N THR A 182 -8.12 2.50 -17.58
CA THR A 182 -7.12 1.54 -18.05
C THR A 182 -6.36 2.08 -19.25
N ASN A 183 -5.08 1.80 -19.36
CA ASN A 183 -4.26 2.14 -20.53
C ASN A 183 -3.90 0.92 -21.39
N LYS A 184 -4.44 -0.28 -21.06
CA LYS A 184 -4.22 -1.56 -21.76
C LYS A 184 -2.77 -2.07 -21.79
N ILE A 185 -1.86 -1.47 -21.04
CA ILE A 185 -0.51 -1.97 -20.85
C ILE A 185 -0.57 -3.01 -19.73
N LYS A 186 -0.01 -4.19 -19.98
CA LYS A 186 0.17 -5.23 -18.96
C LYS A 186 1.62 -5.25 -18.53
N GLU A 187 1.84 -5.28 -17.24
CA GLU A 187 3.16 -5.39 -16.64
C GLU A 187 3.43 -6.82 -16.16
N ASN A 188 4.68 -7.12 -15.92
CA ASN A 188 5.12 -8.36 -15.30
C ASN A 188 6.26 -8.05 -14.35
N TRP A 189 6.43 -8.90 -13.36
CA TRP A 189 7.54 -8.78 -12.41
C TRP A 189 8.90 -9.01 -13.11
N THR A 190 9.93 -8.44 -12.55
CA THR A 190 11.31 -8.65 -12.98
C THR A 190 12.06 -9.41 -11.89
N ASP A 191 12.84 -10.42 -12.29
CA ASP A 191 13.76 -11.07 -11.36
C ASP A 191 14.93 -10.14 -11.07
N ASN A 192 14.98 -9.64 -9.87
CA ASN A 192 16.04 -8.79 -9.36
C ASN A 192 16.57 -9.34 -8.01
N SER A 193 16.62 -10.66 -7.89
CA SER A 193 17.07 -11.40 -6.70
C SER A 193 18.58 -11.32 -6.43
N THR A 194 19.37 -10.75 -7.35
CA THR A 194 20.83 -10.57 -7.22
C THR A 194 21.20 -9.29 -6.52
#